data_bdfd898e8d842d8d1297db010df1d4b9
#
_entry.id   bdfd898e8d842d8d1297db010df1d4b9
#
_cell.length_a   1.000
_cell.length_b   1.000
_cell.length_c   1.000
_cell.angle_alpha   90.00
_cell.angle_beta   90.00
_cell.angle_gamma   90.00
#
_symmetry.space_group_name_H-M   'P 1'
#
loop_
_entity.id
_entity.type
_entity.pdbx_description
1 polymer ?
#
loop_
_entity_poly.entity_id
_entity_poly.type
_entity_poly.pdbx_seq_one_letter_code
_entity_poly.pdbx_strand_id
1 'polypeptide(L)'
;MTVLPAVREEIELRTEDGLTLVGELALPASGRIAATLVTLHPLPTHGGFMDSHVLRKAAWRLPHLADVAVLRFNTRGTSSPRGTSEGSFEEGVGEAADVRAAVDFAVARGLPHRWLVGWSFGTELALMHGFQLDVEGAVLLSPPLHRALPEDLQRWAATGKPVKILVPEHDDFLQPAEAAQRFAPLTQAELIGVPGAKHLWVGEKYVRIVLDHIVATVAPERAPLPVEVPASVVSIVSA
;
A
#
# COMPACT_ATOMS: atom_id res chain seq x y z
N MET A 1 20.60 3.87 2.46
CA MET A 1 19.34 3.16 2.83
C MET A 1 19.50 1.68 2.52
N THR A 2 18.89 0.80 3.31
CA THR A 2 19.02 -0.67 3.15
C THR A 2 18.09 -1.20 2.09
N VAL A 3 18.64 -1.78 1.04
CA VAL A 3 17.93 -2.51 -0.02
C VAL A 3 18.34 -3.96 0.06
N LEU A 4 17.36 -4.87 0.09
CA LEU A 4 17.58 -6.30 0.14
C LEU A 4 17.39 -6.94 -1.26
N PRO A 5 17.95 -8.14 -1.49
CA PRO A 5 17.83 -8.82 -2.77
C PRO A 5 16.39 -9.03 -3.20
N ALA A 6 16.08 -8.68 -4.45
CA ALA A 6 14.80 -8.91 -5.08
C ALA A 6 14.98 -8.84 -6.61
N VAL A 7 14.09 -9.48 -7.35
CA VAL A 7 13.94 -9.23 -8.79
C VAL A 7 13.06 -8.00 -8.95
N ARG A 8 13.55 -6.99 -9.68
CA ARG A 8 12.82 -5.73 -9.88
C ARG A 8 12.57 -5.51 -11.35
N GLU A 9 11.31 -5.27 -11.67
CA GLU A 9 10.86 -5.03 -13.04
C GLU A 9 10.22 -3.64 -13.10
N GLU A 10 10.71 -2.76 -13.98
CA GLU A 10 9.97 -1.58 -14.38
C GLU A 10 8.78 -2.02 -15.24
N ILE A 11 7.61 -1.50 -14.93
CA ILE A 11 6.37 -1.90 -15.60
C ILE A 11 5.56 -0.68 -16.02
N GLU A 12 4.74 -0.87 -17.03
CA GLU A 12 3.68 0.04 -17.42
C GLU A 12 2.33 -0.63 -17.16
N LEU A 13 1.41 0.12 -16.55
CA LEU A 13 0.02 -0.29 -16.40
C LEU A 13 -0.84 0.44 -17.43
N ARG A 14 -1.77 -0.27 -18.06
CA ARG A 14 -2.73 0.31 -19.00
C ARG A 14 -4.09 0.39 -18.35
N THR A 15 -4.61 1.59 -18.24
CA THR A 15 -5.95 1.83 -17.71
C THR A 15 -7.03 1.59 -18.77
N GLU A 16 -8.26 1.31 -18.37
CA GLU A 16 -9.39 1.09 -19.29
C GLU A 16 -9.75 2.33 -20.11
N ASP A 17 -9.43 3.52 -19.60
CA ASP A 17 -9.57 4.80 -20.30
C ASP A 17 -8.33 5.20 -21.14
N GLY A 18 -7.36 4.29 -21.29
CA GLY A 18 -6.27 4.36 -22.26
C GLY A 18 -5.00 5.03 -21.79
N LEU A 19 -4.87 5.38 -20.50
CA LEU A 19 -3.66 5.96 -19.93
C LEU A 19 -2.58 4.92 -19.65
N THR A 20 -1.32 5.35 -19.71
CA THR A 20 -0.16 4.56 -19.29
C THR A 20 0.37 5.08 -17.95
N LEU A 21 0.44 4.18 -16.97
CA LEU A 21 0.97 4.50 -15.65
C LEU A 21 2.33 3.85 -15.44
N VAL A 22 3.24 4.59 -14.83
CA VAL A 22 4.59 4.13 -14.48
C VAL A 22 4.55 3.33 -13.19
N GLY A 23 5.20 2.17 -13.17
CA GLY A 23 5.26 1.32 -11.98
C GLY A 23 6.53 0.47 -11.85
N GLU A 24 6.64 -0.24 -10.73
CA GLU A 24 7.66 -1.23 -10.46
C GLU A 24 7.03 -2.44 -9.77
N LEU A 25 7.39 -3.63 -10.23
CA LEU A 25 7.11 -4.89 -9.53
C LEU A 25 8.40 -5.41 -8.90
N ALA A 26 8.40 -5.55 -7.57
CA ALA A 26 9.48 -6.16 -6.81
C ALA A 26 9.07 -7.57 -6.38
N LEU A 27 9.79 -8.58 -6.85
CA LEU A 27 9.52 -10.00 -6.61
C LEU A 27 10.58 -10.63 -5.69
N PRO A 28 10.19 -11.60 -4.85
CA PRO A 28 11.14 -12.41 -4.09
C PRO A 28 12.14 -13.12 -5.00
N ALA A 29 13.44 -12.99 -4.69
CA ALA A 29 14.49 -13.71 -5.41
C ALA A 29 14.41 -15.24 -5.20
N SER A 30 13.69 -15.69 -4.18
CA SER A 30 13.41 -17.12 -3.93
C SER A 30 12.47 -17.75 -4.97
N GLY A 31 11.76 -16.94 -5.75
CA GLY A 31 10.70 -17.38 -6.67
C GLY A 31 9.40 -17.80 -5.98
N ARG A 32 9.35 -17.80 -4.64
CA ARG A 32 8.11 -18.06 -3.88
C ARG A 32 7.44 -16.75 -3.55
N ILE A 33 6.12 -16.70 -3.66
CA ILE A 33 5.32 -15.52 -3.32
C ILE A 33 4.28 -15.93 -2.29
N ALA A 34 4.42 -15.44 -1.05
CA ALA A 34 3.49 -15.68 0.03
C ALA A 34 2.25 -14.77 -0.08
N ALA A 35 2.44 -13.52 -0.51
CA ALA A 35 1.36 -12.57 -0.78
C ALA A 35 1.84 -11.48 -1.75
N THR A 36 0.89 -10.71 -2.29
CA THR A 36 1.15 -9.60 -3.20
C THR A 36 0.53 -8.32 -2.66
N LEU A 37 1.33 -7.27 -2.55
CA LEU A 37 0.84 -5.93 -2.20
C LEU A 37 0.66 -5.10 -3.48
N VAL A 38 -0.52 -4.54 -3.68
CA VAL A 38 -0.78 -3.47 -4.64
C VAL A 38 -0.84 -2.18 -3.84
N THR A 39 0.18 -1.32 -3.98
CA THR A 39 0.33 -0.16 -3.10
C THR A 39 -0.21 1.11 -3.73
N LEU A 40 -0.93 1.90 -2.93
CA LEU A 40 -1.57 3.16 -3.31
C LEU A 40 -0.93 4.29 -2.49
N HIS A 41 -0.29 5.24 -3.20
CA HIS A 41 0.55 6.27 -2.59
C HIS A 41 -0.25 7.43 -1.98
N PRO A 42 0.38 8.26 -1.10
CA PRO A 42 -0.21 9.50 -0.58
C PRO A 42 -0.56 10.51 -1.67
N LEU A 43 -1.22 11.59 -1.26
CA LEU A 43 -1.75 12.63 -2.14
C LEU A 43 -0.69 13.22 -3.08
N PRO A 44 -0.84 13.06 -4.42
CA PRO A 44 0.17 13.48 -5.39
C PRO A 44 0.42 14.99 -5.39
N THR A 45 -0.61 15.80 -5.19
CA THR A 45 -0.49 17.26 -5.11
C THR A 45 0.29 17.76 -3.88
N HIS A 46 0.58 16.86 -2.93
CA HIS A 46 1.38 17.13 -1.74
C HIS A 46 2.67 16.27 -1.71
N GLY A 47 3.16 15.89 -2.88
CA GLY A 47 4.42 15.16 -3.02
C GLY A 47 4.33 13.66 -2.75
N GLY A 48 3.12 13.09 -2.78
CA GLY A 48 2.93 11.64 -2.74
C GLY A 48 3.22 11.00 -4.11
N PHE A 49 3.91 9.88 -4.13
CA PHE A 49 4.21 9.08 -5.31
C PHE A 49 4.64 7.66 -4.93
N MET A 50 4.82 6.79 -5.89
CA MET A 50 5.10 5.36 -5.67
C MET A 50 6.32 5.09 -4.79
N ASP A 51 7.32 5.98 -4.80
CA ASP A 51 8.53 5.88 -3.97
C ASP A 51 8.43 6.62 -2.63
N SER A 52 7.23 7.06 -2.21
CA SER A 52 7.01 7.55 -0.85
C SER A 52 7.55 6.56 0.17
N HIS A 53 8.28 7.04 1.18
CA HIS A 53 9.31 6.26 1.88
C HIS A 53 8.85 4.93 2.50
N VAL A 54 7.60 4.83 2.99
CA VAL A 54 7.07 3.57 3.55
C VAL A 54 6.90 2.54 2.44
N LEU A 55 6.27 2.92 1.32
CA LEU A 55 6.00 2.04 0.18
C LEU A 55 7.31 1.58 -0.49
N ARG A 56 8.26 2.51 -0.64
CA ARG A 56 9.59 2.20 -1.14
C ARG A 56 10.32 1.20 -0.25
N LYS A 57 10.27 1.39 1.07
CA LYS A 57 10.91 0.46 2.02
C LYS A 57 10.20 -0.90 2.06
N ALA A 58 8.90 -0.95 1.88
CA ALA A 58 8.17 -2.20 1.68
C ALA A 58 8.75 -2.98 0.49
N ALA A 59 8.84 -2.34 -0.70
CA ALA A 59 9.39 -2.97 -1.90
C ALA A 59 10.88 -3.32 -1.78
N TRP A 60 11.65 -2.59 -0.98
CA TRP A 60 13.08 -2.87 -0.78
C TRP A 60 13.35 -4.01 0.20
N ARG A 61 12.39 -4.38 1.04
CA ARG A 61 12.60 -5.29 2.17
C ARG A 61 11.73 -6.53 2.15
N LEU A 62 10.43 -6.37 1.89
CA LEU A 62 9.46 -7.45 2.04
C LEU A 62 9.65 -8.62 1.06
N PRO A 63 10.10 -8.41 -0.19
CA PRO A 63 10.39 -9.53 -1.07
C PRO A 63 11.44 -10.50 -0.50
N HIS A 64 12.46 -9.97 0.19
CA HIS A 64 13.49 -10.80 0.83
C HIS A 64 13.07 -11.31 2.20
N LEU A 65 12.44 -10.47 3.03
CA LEU A 65 12.18 -10.79 4.43
C LEU A 65 10.96 -11.68 4.63
N ALA A 66 10.00 -11.63 3.72
CA ALA A 66 8.70 -12.28 3.91
C ALA A 66 8.15 -12.97 2.65
N ASP A 67 8.94 -13.12 1.59
CA ASP A 67 8.48 -13.64 0.29
C ASP A 67 7.23 -12.89 -0.24
N VAL A 68 7.11 -11.58 0.02
CA VAL A 68 5.96 -10.76 -0.39
C VAL A 68 6.31 -9.96 -1.65
N ALA A 69 5.55 -10.15 -2.73
CA ALA A 69 5.66 -9.32 -3.92
C ALA A 69 5.07 -7.92 -3.66
N VAL A 70 5.71 -6.87 -4.21
CA VAL A 70 5.25 -5.49 -4.03
C VAL A 70 5.14 -4.79 -5.38
N LEU A 71 3.91 -4.51 -5.78
CA LEU A 71 3.56 -3.68 -6.93
C LEU A 71 3.37 -2.23 -6.47
N ARG A 72 4.16 -1.32 -7.01
CA ARG A 72 4.06 0.12 -6.79
C ARG A 72 3.87 0.83 -8.12
N PHE A 73 3.07 1.85 -8.14
CA PHE A 73 2.85 2.66 -9.34
C PHE A 73 2.49 4.10 -8.98
N ASN A 74 2.71 5.00 -9.91
CA ASN A 74 2.22 6.37 -9.85
C ASN A 74 0.81 6.41 -10.43
N THR A 75 -0.16 6.94 -9.68
CA THR A 75 -1.49 7.22 -10.23
C THR A 75 -1.41 8.27 -11.34
N ARG A 76 -2.47 8.43 -12.11
CA ARG A 76 -2.57 9.40 -13.22
C ARG A 76 -2.02 10.80 -12.85
N GLY A 77 -1.28 11.40 -13.75
CA GLY A 77 -0.67 12.72 -13.59
C GLY A 77 0.45 12.82 -12.55
N THR A 78 0.81 11.72 -11.88
CA THR A 78 1.85 11.72 -10.85
C THR A 78 3.22 11.52 -11.45
N SER A 79 4.18 12.36 -11.03
CA SER A 79 5.59 12.29 -11.44
C SER A 79 6.47 11.73 -10.33
N SER A 80 7.50 10.99 -10.70
CA SER A 80 8.55 10.48 -9.83
C SER A 80 9.91 10.46 -10.58
N PRO A 81 11.03 10.17 -9.91
CA PRO A 81 12.30 9.93 -10.60
C PRO A 81 12.26 8.79 -11.63
N ARG A 82 11.23 7.94 -11.60
CA ARG A 82 11.03 6.83 -12.54
C ARG A 82 10.23 7.21 -13.78
N GLY A 83 9.67 8.40 -13.83
CA GLY A 83 8.84 8.90 -14.93
C GLY A 83 7.52 9.48 -14.45
N THR A 84 6.71 9.92 -15.40
CA THR A 84 5.40 10.53 -15.18
C THR A 84 4.31 9.64 -15.76
N SER A 85 3.32 9.30 -14.96
CA SER A 85 2.09 8.65 -15.44
C SER A 85 1.25 9.64 -16.24
N GLU A 86 0.64 9.15 -17.32
CA GLU A 86 -0.23 9.98 -18.17
C GLU A 86 -1.48 10.46 -17.41
N GLY A 87 -2.21 11.42 -18.00
CA GLY A 87 -3.41 12.01 -17.42
C GLY A 87 -3.13 13.10 -16.40
N SER A 88 -4.09 13.33 -15.51
CA SER A 88 -4.04 14.33 -14.45
C SER A 88 -4.73 13.81 -13.19
N PHE A 89 -4.41 14.39 -12.05
CA PHE A 89 -5.08 14.09 -10.79
C PHE A 89 -6.57 14.44 -10.87
N GLU A 90 -7.45 13.49 -10.54
CA GLU A 90 -8.91 13.60 -10.64
C GLU A 90 -9.63 13.39 -9.29
N GLU A 91 -9.01 13.85 -8.20
CA GLU A 91 -9.59 13.88 -6.84
C GLU A 91 -10.03 12.51 -6.29
N GLY A 92 -9.50 11.42 -6.83
CA GLY A 92 -9.85 10.05 -6.45
C GLY A 92 -10.92 9.41 -7.32
N VAL A 93 -11.54 10.14 -8.24
CA VAL A 93 -12.61 9.62 -9.12
C VAL A 93 -12.02 8.86 -10.29
N GLY A 94 -11.20 9.50 -11.11
CA GLY A 94 -10.55 8.86 -12.27
C GLY A 94 -9.51 7.82 -11.85
N GLU A 95 -8.90 7.98 -10.67
CA GLU A 95 -7.98 7.00 -10.10
C GLU A 95 -8.60 5.62 -9.86
N ALA A 96 -9.93 5.48 -9.97
CA ALA A 96 -10.60 4.17 -9.99
C ALA A 96 -10.04 3.24 -11.07
N ALA A 97 -9.84 3.77 -12.29
CA ALA A 97 -9.27 3.02 -13.40
C ALA A 97 -7.80 2.63 -13.15
N ASP A 98 -7.05 3.49 -12.43
CA ASP A 98 -5.65 3.23 -12.08
C ASP A 98 -5.53 2.06 -11.09
N VAL A 99 -6.37 2.07 -10.04
CA VAL A 99 -6.40 0.98 -9.04
C VAL A 99 -6.81 -0.33 -9.71
N ARG A 100 -7.82 -0.30 -10.57
CA ARG A 100 -8.26 -1.46 -11.35
C ARG A 100 -7.12 -2.00 -12.22
N ALA A 101 -6.46 -1.15 -12.99
CA ALA A 101 -5.36 -1.54 -13.86
C ALA A 101 -4.22 -2.22 -13.09
N ALA A 102 -3.90 -1.74 -11.88
CA ALA A 102 -2.87 -2.34 -11.04
C ALA A 102 -3.27 -3.74 -10.50
N VAL A 103 -4.53 -3.91 -10.09
CA VAL A 103 -5.02 -5.21 -9.63
C VAL A 103 -5.13 -6.19 -10.81
N ASP A 104 -5.67 -5.75 -11.95
CA ASP A 104 -5.79 -6.58 -13.15
C ASP A 104 -4.41 -7.02 -13.69
N PHE A 105 -3.41 -6.15 -13.62
CA PHE A 105 -2.02 -6.51 -13.92
C PHE A 105 -1.52 -7.62 -12.99
N ALA A 106 -1.75 -7.50 -11.69
CA ALA A 106 -1.35 -8.52 -10.72
C ALA A 106 -2.06 -9.87 -10.99
N VAL A 107 -3.35 -9.84 -11.34
CA VAL A 107 -4.12 -11.02 -11.76
C VAL A 107 -3.52 -11.64 -13.03
N ALA A 108 -3.30 -10.84 -14.06
CA ALA A 108 -2.75 -11.31 -15.34
C ALA A 108 -1.33 -11.91 -15.20
N ARG A 109 -0.54 -11.39 -14.22
CA ARG A 109 0.79 -11.93 -13.88
C ARG A 109 0.71 -13.18 -12.99
N GLY A 110 -0.48 -13.65 -12.62
CA GLY A 110 -0.66 -14.82 -11.74
C GLY A 110 -0.14 -14.60 -10.31
N LEU A 111 -0.05 -13.35 -9.85
CA LEU A 111 0.43 -13.04 -8.50
C LEU A 111 -0.64 -13.42 -7.46
N PRO A 112 -0.31 -14.29 -6.47
CA PRO A 112 -1.28 -14.80 -5.52
C PRO A 112 -1.57 -13.81 -4.39
N HIS A 113 -2.66 -14.06 -3.63
CA HIS A 113 -2.98 -13.40 -2.35
C HIS A 113 -2.80 -11.89 -2.41
N ARG A 114 -3.56 -11.24 -3.28
CA ARG A 114 -3.47 -9.80 -3.56
C ARG A 114 -4.14 -8.98 -2.47
N TRP A 115 -3.42 -7.99 -1.93
CA TRP A 115 -3.88 -7.04 -0.91
C TRP A 115 -3.66 -5.61 -1.37
N LEU A 116 -4.61 -4.73 -1.13
CA LEU A 116 -4.39 -3.29 -1.26
C LEU A 116 -3.66 -2.77 -0.01
N VAL A 117 -2.64 -1.95 -0.22
CA VAL A 117 -1.98 -1.21 0.85
C VAL A 117 -2.03 0.27 0.52
N GLY A 118 -2.97 0.99 1.11
CA GLY A 118 -3.13 2.43 0.91
C GLY A 118 -2.44 3.24 2.01
N TRP A 119 -1.86 4.38 1.65
CA TRP A 119 -1.36 5.34 2.61
C TRP A 119 -1.96 6.72 2.36
N SER A 120 -2.57 7.35 3.39
CA SER A 120 -3.23 8.65 3.30
C SER A 120 -4.27 8.67 2.15
N PHE A 121 -4.10 9.48 1.12
CA PHE A 121 -4.95 9.46 -0.08
C PHE A 121 -5.12 8.06 -0.68
N GLY A 122 -4.07 7.24 -0.67
CA GLY A 122 -4.17 5.85 -1.13
C GLY A 122 -5.17 5.00 -0.33
N THR A 123 -5.48 5.36 0.92
CA THR A 123 -6.54 4.69 1.70
C THR A 123 -7.92 5.04 1.18
N GLU A 124 -8.11 6.28 0.71
CA GLU A 124 -9.35 6.72 0.07
C GLU A 124 -9.62 5.91 -1.19
N LEU A 125 -8.58 5.76 -2.05
CA LEU A 125 -8.68 4.94 -3.27
C LEU A 125 -9.03 3.49 -2.96
N ALA A 126 -8.37 2.89 -1.94
CA ALA A 126 -8.68 1.54 -1.50
C ALA A 126 -10.13 1.42 -1.05
N LEU A 127 -10.63 2.34 -0.24
CA LEU A 127 -11.99 2.31 0.29
C LEU A 127 -13.04 2.56 -0.79
N MET A 128 -12.84 3.53 -1.66
CA MET A 128 -13.79 3.91 -2.71
C MET A 128 -13.90 2.86 -3.81
N HIS A 129 -12.81 2.16 -4.15
CA HIS A 129 -12.73 1.36 -5.37
C HIS A 129 -12.35 -0.10 -5.15
N GLY A 130 -11.68 -0.44 -4.03
CA GLY A 130 -11.08 -1.77 -3.83
C GLY A 130 -12.06 -2.89 -3.52
N PHE A 131 -13.23 -2.59 -2.95
CA PHE A 131 -14.17 -3.61 -2.46
C PHE A 131 -14.63 -4.59 -3.54
N GLN A 132 -14.72 -4.15 -4.80
CA GLN A 132 -15.18 -4.93 -5.96
C GLN A 132 -14.04 -5.62 -6.73
N LEU A 133 -12.78 -5.35 -6.39
CA LEU A 133 -11.63 -5.88 -7.09
C LEU A 133 -11.24 -7.27 -6.56
N ASP A 134 -10.45 -8.00 -7.35
CA ASP A 134 -9.94 -9.33 -6.98
C ASP A 134 -8.75 -9.22 -6.01
N VAL A 135 -9.08 -8.82 -4.78
CA VAL A 135 -8.16 -8.69 -3.64
C VAL A 135 -8.74 -9.40 -2.42
N GLU A 136 -7.87 -9.89 -1.54
CA GLU A 136 -8.28 -10.58 -0.31
C GLU A 136 -8.68 -9.60 0.80
N GLY A 137 -8.13 -8.38 0.80
CA GLY A 137 -8.41 -7.37 1.79
C GLY A 137 -7.60 -6.10 1.59
N ALA A 138 -7.55 -5.26 2.61
CA ALA A 138 -6.80 -4.01 2.59
C ALA A 138 -6.07 -3.73 3.90
N VAL A 139 -4.91 -3.06 3.77
CA VAL A 139 -4.20 -2.42 4.89
C VAL A 139 -4.19 -0.92 4.65
N LEU A 140 -4.72 -0.17 5.58
CA LEU A 140 -4.91 1.28 5.49
C LEU A 140 -3.97 1.98 6.48
N LEU A 141 -3.10 2.84 5.97
CA LEU A 141 -2.12 3.60 6.74
C LEU A 141 -2.53 5.07 6.81
N SER A 142 -2.77 5.59 8.01
CA SER A 142 -3.16 7.00 8.23
C SER A 142 -4.36 7.44 7.36
N PRO A 143 -5.52 6.77 7.43
CA PRO A 143 -6.68 7.13 6.61
C PRO A 143 -7.27 8.47 7.07
N PRO A 144 -7.38 9.50 6.19
CA PRO A 144 -7.93 10.79 6.57
C PRO A 144 -9.47 10.84 6.48
N LEU A 145 -10.10 9.93 5.72
CA LEU A 145 -11.54 9.88 5.44
C LEU A 145 -12.11 11.24 4.97
N HIS A 146 -11.45 11.87 3.97
CA HIS A 146 -11.90 13.11 3.38
C HIS A 146 -12.80 12.89 2.15
N ARG A 147 -12.60 11.78 1.43
CA ARG A 147 -13.30 11.45 0.17
C ARG A 147 -14.15 10.20 0.30
N ALA A 148 -13.63 9.16 0.95
CA ALA A 148 -14.39 7.94 1.18
C ALA A 148 -15.62 8.23 2.05
N LEU A 149 -16.78 7.80 1.57
CA LEU A 149 -18.08 8.04 2.19
C LEU A 149 -18.48 6.87 3.10
N PRO A 150 -19.44 7.05 4.02
CA PRO A 150 -19.97 5.96 4.82
C PRO A 150 -20.47 4.77 4.00
N GLU A 151 -21.00 5.02 2.80
CA GLU A 151 -21.46 4.01 1.86
C GLU A 151 -20.31 3.13 1.34
N ASP A 152 -19.11 3.68 1.17
CA ASP A 152 -17.93 2.91 0.76
C ASP A 152 -17.51 1.95 1.87
N LEU A 153 -17.56 2.38 3.13
CA LEU A 153 -17.32 1.51 4.28
C LEU A 153 -18.37 0.38 4.37
N GLN A 154 -19.64 0.68 4.09
CA GLN A 154 -20.71 -0.32 4.05
C GLN A 154 -20.51 -1.33 2.92
N ARG A 155 -20.04 -0.89 1.73
CA ARG A 155 -19.70 -1.78 0.62
C ARG A 155 -18.57 -2.73 1.00
N TRP A 156 -17.51 -2.23 1.66
CA TRP A 156 -16.46 -3.09 2.19
C TRP A 156 -16.99 -4.05 3.25
N ALA A 157 -17.84 -3.59 4.18
CA ALA A 157 -18.46 -4.44 5.20
C ALA A 157 -19.25 -5.59 4.57
N ALA A 158 -19.99 -5.31 3.51
CA ALA A 158 -20.77 -6.31 2.79
C ALA A 158 -19.92 -7.41 2.14
N THR A 159 -18.63 -7.14 1.84
CA THR A 159 -17.73 -8.16 1.27
C THR A 159 -17.23 -9.16 2.30
N GLY A 160 -17.22 -8.80 3.58
CA GLY A 160 -16.57 -9.59 4.64
C GLY A 160 -15.04 -9.65 4.54
N LYS A 161 -14.41 -9.02 3.53
CA LYS A 161 -12.96 -9.02 3.36
C LYS A 161 -12.28 -8.28 4.52
N PRO A 162 -11.19 -8.82 5.09
CA PRO A 162 -10.50 -8.19 6.21
C PRO A 162 -9.90 -6.83 5.83
N VAL A 163 -9.97 -5.90 6.78
CA VAL A 163 -9.34 -4.58 6.65
C VAL A 163 -8.54 -4.30 7.93
N LYS A 164 -7.25 -4.08 7.78
CA LYS A 164 -6.36 -3.63 8.86
C LYS A 164 -6.16 -2.13 8.74
N ILE A 165 -6.35 -1.40 9.84
CA ILE A 165 -6.24 0.06 9.85
C ILE A 165 -5.19 0.46 10.89
N LEU A 166 -4.13 1.13 10.45
CA LEU A 166 -3.10 1.70 11.32
C LEU A 166 -3.28 3.21 11.39
N VAL A 167 -3.57 3.72 12.59
CA VAL A 167 -3.81 5.13 12.83
C VAL A 167 -2.72 5.65 13.76
N PRO A 168 -1.89 6.63 13.34
CA PRO A 168 -0.93 7.29 14.20
C PRO A 168 -1.60 7.98 15.39
N GLU A 169 -1.03 7.88 16.59
CA GLU A 169 -1.55 8.56 17.78
C GLU A 169 -1.65 10.07 17.57
N HIS A 170 -0.65 10.65 16.88
CA HIS A 170 -0.57 12.09 16.61
C HIS A 170 -0.80 12.37 15.12
N ASP A 171 -1.82 11.75 14.53
CA ASP A 171 -2.22 12.05 13.15
C ASP A 171 -2.88 13.42 13.08
N ASP A 172 -2.48 14.22 12.08
CA ASP A 172 -2.98 15.58 11.90
C ASP A 172 -4.41 15.63 11.33
N PHE A 173 -4.89 14.51 10.77
CA PHE A 173 -6.20 14.42 10.09
C PHE A 173 -7.23 13.60 10.86
N LEU A 174 -6.84 12.43 11.35
CA LEU A 174 -7.75 11.51 12.04
C LEU A 174 -7.02 10.73 13.12
N GLN A 175 -7.34 10.99 14.38
CA GLN A 175 -6.74 10.32 15.52
C GLN A 175 -7.47 9.01 15.88
N PRO A 176 -6.84 8.07 16.63
CA PRO A 176 -7.38 6.73 16.87
C PRO A 176 -8.80 6.69 17.44
N ALA A 177 -9.13 7.58 18.38
CA ALA A 177 -10.45 7.59 19.01
C ALA A 177 -11.57 8.01 18.04
N GLU A 178 -11.31 9.02 17.21
CA GLU A 178 -12.24 9.44 16.16
C GLU A 178 -12.30 8.41 15.03
N ALA A 179 -11.15 7.85 14.64
CA ALA A 179 -11.09 6.80 13.64
C ALA A 179 -11.96 5.60 14.04
N ALA A 180 -11.89 5.16 15.30
CA ALA A 180 -12.70 4.06 15.81
C ALA A 180 -14.21 4.31 15.64
N GLN A 181 -14.65 5.56 15.82
CA GLN A 181 -16.05 5.94 15.63
C GLN A 181 -16.42 5.97 14.13
N ARG A 182 -15.57 6.58 13.29
CA ARG A 182 -15.85 6.74 11.87
C ARG A 182 -15.79 5.42 11.10
N PHE A 183 -14.92 4.49 11.51
CA PHE A 183 -14.82 3.16 10.93
C PHE A 183 -15.77 2.12 11.56
N ALA A 184 -16.60 2.47 12.53
CA ALA A 184 -17.55 1.56 13.17
C ALA A 184 -18.46 0.78 12.20
N PRO A 185 -18.90 1.33 11.04
CA PRO A 185 -19.66 0.56 10.05
C PRO A 185 -18.89 -0.62 9.43
N LEU A 186 -17.55 -0.59 9.47
CA LEU A 186 -16.68 -1.64 8.91
C LEU A 186 -16.38 -2.68 9.99
N THR A 187 -17.36 -3.50 10.32
CA THR A 187 -17.36 -4.38 11.49
C THR A 187 -16.25 -5.44 11.51
N GLN A 188 -15.72 -5.82 10.35
CA GLN A 188 -14.60 -6.76 10.23
C GLN A 188 -13.23 -6.07 10.28
N ALA A 189 -13.18 -4.74 10.41
CA ALA A 189 -11.91 -4.03 10.47
C ALA A 189 -11.24 -4.19 11.84
N GLU A 190 -9.92 -4.37 11.80
CA GLU A 190 -9.06 -4.27 12.97
C GLU A 190 -8.33 -2.92 12.93
N LEU A 191 -8.65 -2.04 13.88
CA LEU A 191 -8.04 -0.72 14.00
C LEU A 191 -7.01 -0.71 15.13
N ILE A 192 -5.80 -0.24 14.82
CA ILE A 192 -4.68 -0.15 15.74
C ILE A 192 -4.18 1.29 15.79
N GLY A 193 -4.27 1.91 16.98
CA GLY A 193 -3.60 3.16 17.28
C GLY A 193 -2.10 2.91 17.54
N VAL A 194 -1.21 3.63 16.84
CA VAL A 194 0.24 3.47 17.00
C VAL A 194 0.83 4.60 17.84
N PRO A 195 1.28 4.29 19.08
CA PRO A 195 1.77 5.32 19.99
C PRO A 195 2.98 6.09 19.48
N GLY A 196 2.94 7.42 19.63
CA GLY A 196 3.99 8.36 19.23
C GLY A 196 4.16 8.53 17.72
N ALA A 197 3.43 7.80 16.89
CA ALA A 197 3.49 7.94 15.43
C ALA A 197 2.78 9.22 14.98
N LYS A 198 3.21 9.74 13.83
CA LYS A 198 2.59 10.85 13.11
C LYS A 198 2.21 10.40 11.70
N HIS A 199 1.38 11.18 11.01
CA HIS A 199 0.80 10.89 9.68
C HIS A 199 1.79 10.30 8.67
N LEU A 200 3.02 10.80 8.65
CA LEU A 200 4.03 10.41 7.67
C LEU A 200 4.91 9.23 8.09
N TRP A 201 4.70 8.60 9.25
CA TRP A 201 5.47 7.44 9.72
C TRP A 201 7.00 7.65 9.71
N VAL A 202 7.46 8.87 10.04
CA VAL A 202 8.87 9.24 9.97
C VAL A 202 9.71 8.47 10.99
N GLY A 203 10.78 7.87 10.53
CA GLY A 203 11.73 7.10 11.35
C GLY A 203 11.62 5.60 11.16
N GLU A 204 12.75 4.89 11.31
CA GLU A 204 12.84 3.43 11.11
C GLU A 204 11.95 2.65 12.06
N LYS A 205 11.78 3.13 13.30
CA LYS A 205 10.89 2.53 14.29
C LYS A 205 9.46 2.40 13.74
N TYR A 206 8.91 3.46 13.17
CA TYR A 206 7.53 3.47 12.71
C TYR A 206 7.36 2.72 11.39
N VAL A 207 8.33 2.84 10.49
CA VAL A 207 8.34 2.01 9.27
C VAL A 207 8.36 0.53 9.63
N ARG A 208 9.19 0.13 10.61
CA ARG A 208 9.24 -1.26 11.06
C ARG A 208 7.88 -1.73 11.58
N ILE A 209 7.23 -0.94 12.44
CA ILE A 209 5.89 -1.25 12.96
C ILE A 209 4.90 -1.46 11.81
N VAL A 210 4.89 -0.55 10.83
CA VAL A 210 4.02 -0.66 9.65
C VAL A 210 4.28 -1.96 8.89
N LEU A 211 5.55 -2.26 8.58
CA LEU A 211 5.91 -3.46 7.82
C LEU A 211 5.58 -4.76 8.58
N ASP A 212 5.80 -4.79 9.90
CA ASP A 212 5.43 -5.94 10.74
C ASP A 212 3.91 -6.18 10.73
N HIS A 213 3.10 -5.12 10.83
CA HIS A 213 1.65 -5.23 10.75
C HIS A 213 1.17 -5.66 9.35
N ILE A 214 1.77 -5.13 8.29
CA ILE A 214 1.47 -5.58 6.92
C ILE A 214 1.71 -7.08 6.82
N VAL A 215 2.90 -7.56 7.16
CA VAL A 215 3.25 -8.98 7.02
C VAL A 215 2.39 -9.87 7.92
N ALA A 216 2.16 -9.48 9.18
CA ALA A 216 1.27 -10.22 10.07
C ALA A 216 -0.17 -10.35 9.55
N THR A 217 -0.59 -9.43 8.65
CA THR A 217 -1.92 -9.45 8.04
C THR A 217 -1.94 -10.29 6.77
N VAL A 218 -0.98 -10.08 5.86
CA VAL A 218 -1.03 -10.65 4.49
C VAL A 218 -0.30 -11.99 4.36
N ALA A 219 0.65 -12.28 5.25
CA ALA A 219 1.45 -13.49 5.28
C ALA A 219 1.84 -13.84 6.73
N PRO A 220 0.86 -14.19 7.59
CA PRO A 220 1.08 -14.35 9.04
C PRO A 220 2.15 -15.41 9.38
N GLU A 221 2.33 -16.41 8.53
CA GLU A 221 3.37 -17.43 8.69
C GLU A 221 4.80 -16.88 8.49
N ARG A 222 4.94 -15.65 7.98
CA ARG A 222 6.20 -14.91 7.79
C ARG A 222 6.44 -13.87 8.89
N ALA A 223 5.51 -13.70 9.80
CA ALA A 223 5.64 -12.77 10.92
C ALA A 223 6.22 -13.46 12.18
N PRO A 224 6.93 -12.73 13.04
CA PRO A 224 7.39 -11.35 12.86
C PRO A 224 8.56 -11.26 11.86
N LEU A 225 8.75 -10.09 11.26
CA LEU A 225 9.92 -9.86 10.42
C LEU A 225 11.24 -10.02 11.23
N PRO A 226 12.32 -10.56 10.66
CA PRO A 226 13.61 -10.68 11.35
C PRO A 226 14.14 -9.29 11.77
N VAL A 227 14.71 -9.21 12.97
CA VAL A 227 15.29 -7.97 13.51
C VAL A 227 16.62 -7.66 12.85
N GLU A 228 17.41 -8.70 12.58
CA GLU A 228 18.74 -8.59 11.98
C GLU A 228 18.74 -9.22 10.59
N VAL A 229 19.43 -8.56 9.68
CA VAL A 229 19.68 -9.06 8.33
C VAL A 229 21.19 -9.18 8.17
N PRO A 230 21.73 -10.32 7.70
CA PRO A 230 23.16 -10.48 7.49
C PRO A 230 23.73 -9.36 6.61
N ALA A 231 24.84 -8.77 7.03
CA ALA A 231 25.48 -7.68 6.29
C ALA A 231 25.84 -8.04 4.84
N SER A 232 26.07 -9.33 4.59
CA SER A 232 26.38 -9.87 3.25
C SER A 232 25.27 -9.73 2.22
N VAL A 233 24.01 -9.53 2.64
CA VAL A 233 22.86 -9.38 1.73
C VAL A 233 22.36 -7.94 1.64
N VAL A 234 22.99 -7.02 2.35
CA VAL A 234 22.57 -5.61 2.40
C VAL A 234 23.29 -4.81 1.33
N SER A 235 22.54 -4.23 0.40
CA SER A 235 23.04 -3.16 -0.49
C SER A 235 22.70 -1.80 0.09
N ILE A 236 23.67 -0.89 0.15
CA ILE A 236 23.46 0.49 0.58
C ILE A 236 23.35 1.35 -0.69
N VAL A 237 22.15 1.92 -0.90
CA VAL A 237 21.93 2.89 -1.97
C VAL A 237 22.00 4.28 -1.37
N SER A 238 22.83 5.16 -1.97
CA SER A 238 22.80 6.60 -1.66
C SER A 238 21.41 7.16 -1.97
N ALA A 239 20.92 7.99 -1.08
CA ALA A 239 19.61 8.63 -1.20
C ALA A 239 19.57 9.66 -2.32
#